data_06bdbbc4b5e8f473703ec89455511487
#
_entry.id   06bdbbc4b5e8f473703ec89455511487
#
_cell.length_a   1.000
_cell.length_b   1.000
_cell.length_c   1.000
_cell.angle_alpha   90.00
_cell.angle_beta   90.00
_cell.angle_gamma   90.00
#
_symmetry.space_group_name_H-M   'P 1'
#
loop_
_entity.id
_entity.type
_entity.pdbx_description
1 polymer ?
#
loop_
_entity_poly.entity_id
_entity_poly.type
_entity_poly.pdbx_seq_one_letter_code
_entity_poly.pdbx_strand_id
1 'polypeptide(L)'
;DTFGQHLRTMAALLTAVADIAHTIQLSVAPVFLLAGIAGFLNMLTGRLARVVDRARVVAREMTPLNDPGHDAQVSELRLLDRRISYINGAILLCTASAIAICLVVAGLFIAALGHFNVGTAMAFAFIIAMGLLVVGLCYFLVEVRIAISSLRVPIELLEHGPVGPARPSGM
;
A
#
# COMPACT_ATOMS: atom_id res chain seq x y z
N ASP A 1 35.90 -39.33 -32.66
CA ASP A 1 35.45 -38.76 -31.37
C ASP A 1 35.02 -37.27 -31.39
N THR A 2 35.33 -36.55 -32.46
CA THR A 2 34.91 -35.15 -32.61
C THR A 2 33.38 -34.97 -32.67
N PHE A 3 32.68 -35.90 -33.31
CA PHE A 3 31.22 -35.84 -33.40
C PHE A 3 30.52 -35.99 -32.00
N GLY A 4 31.04 -36.86 -31.15
CA GLY A 4 30.51 -37.03 -29.79
C GLY A 4 30.76 -35.80 -28.89
N GLN A 5 31.89 -35.09 -29.09
CA GLN A 5 32.18 -33.85 -28.38
C GLN A 5 31.24 -32.71 -28.82
N HIS A 6 30.96 -32.58 -30.14
CA HIS A 6 30.02 -31.58 -30.63
C HIS A 6 28.60 -31.79 -30.09
N LEU A 7 28.12 -33.04 -30.05
CA LEU A 7 26.81 -33.35 -29.49
C LEU A 7 26.72 -33.01 -28.00
N ARG A 8 27.76 -33.29 -27.19
CA ARG A 8 27.80 -32.93 -25.79
C ARG A 8 27.82 -31.42 -25.56
N THR A 9 28.57 -30.69 -26.38
CA THR A 9 28.61 -29.23 -26.30
C THR A 9 27.27 -28.60 -26.66
N MET A 10 26.61 -29.10 -27.71
CA MET A 10 25.26 -28.63 -28.07
C MET A 10 24.23 -28.97 -27.01
N ALA A 11 24.27 -30.16 -26.41
CA ALA A 11 23.38 -30.53 -25.31
C ALA A 11 23.62 -29.62 -24.07
N ALA A 12 24.85 -29.33 -23.71
CA ALA A 12 25.19 -28.44 -22.61
C ALA A 12 24.71 -26.98 -22.85
N LEU A 13 24.83 -26.50 -24.09
CA LEU A 13 24.32 -25.18 -24.45
C LEU A 13 22.79 -25.12 -24.40
N LEU A 14 22.09 -26.14 -24.87
CA LEU A 14 20.64 -26.22 -24.82
C LEU A 14 20.11 -26.27 -23.37
N THR A 15 20.77 -27.03 -22.48
CA THR A 15 20.41 -27.04 -21.05
C THR A 15 20.64 -25.70 -20.40
N ALA A 16 21.79 -25.03 -20.66
CA ALA A 16 22.07 -23.71 -20.12
C ALA A 16 21.05 -22.64 -20.61
N VAL A 17 20.65 -22.69 -21.86
CA VAL A 17 19.61 -21.79 -22.40
C VAL A 17 18.26 -22.08 -21.76
N ALA A 18 17.90 -23.35 -21.56
CA ALA A 18 16.66 -23.74 -20.88
C ALA A 18 16.62 -23.28 -19.43
N ASP A 19 17.73 -23.39 -18.69
CA ASP A 19 17.87 -22.95 -17.30
C ASP A 19 17.74 -21.41 -17.17
N ILE A 20 18.34 -20.67 -18.11
CA ILE A 20 18.21 -19.20 -18.16
C ILE A 20 16.76 -18.81 -18.46
N ALA A 21 16.12 -19.44 -19.44
CA ALA A 21 14.72 -19.17 -19.79
C ALA A 21 13.78 -19.45 -18.60
N HIS A 22 14.01 -20.53 -17.88
CA HIS A 22 13.25 -20.89 -16.69
C HIS A 22 13.45 -19.86 -15.55
N THR A 23 14.68 -19.40 -15.33
CA THR A 23 14.98 -18.36 -14.34
C THR A 23 14.31 -17.04 -14.69
N ILE A 24 14.29 -16.64 -15.95
CA ILE A 24 13.58 -15.45 -16.42
C ILE A 24 12.07 -15.60 -16.17
N GLN A 25 11.48 -16.74 -16.49
CA GLN A 25 10.05 -16.98 -16.22
C GLN A 25 9.69 -16.90 -14.76
N LEU A 26 10.52 -17.44 -13.87
CA LEU A 26 10.31 -17.36 -12.42
C LEU A 26 10.40 -15.92 -11.87
N SER A 27 11.16 -15.04 -12.50
CA SER A 27 11.30 -13.64 -12.07
C SER A 27 10.23 -12.69 -12.63
N VAL A 28 9.49 -13.09 -13.66
CA VAL A 28 8.43 -12.26 -14.26
C VAL A 28 7.28 -12.02 -13.27
N ALA A 29 6.83 -13.05 -12.54
CA ALA A 29 5.73 -12.91 -11.58
C ALA A 29 6.03 -11.91 -10.44
N PRO A 30 7.20 -11.95 -9.77
CA PRO A 30 7.59 -10.92 -8.79
C PRO A 30 7.66 -9.51 -9.38
N VAL A 31 8.09 -9.34 -10.64
CA VAL A 31 8.13 -8.02 -11.29
C VAL A 31 6.74 -7.44 -11.47
N PHE A 32 5.75 -8.24 -11.91
CA PHE A 32 4.36 -7.79 -11.99
C PHE A 32 3.79 -7.45 -10.61
N LEU A 33 4.15 -8.20 -9.57
CA LEU A 33 3.76 -7.90 -8.20
C LEU A 33 4.33 -6.55 -7.76
N LEU A 34 5.60 -6.25 -8.07
CA LEU A 34 6.22 -4.96 -7.78
C LEU A 34 5.50 -3.79 -8.48
N ALA A 35 5.11 -3.98 -9.75
CA ALA A 35 4.31 -2.99 -10.47
C ALA A 35 2.95 -2.74 -9.80
N GLY A 36 2.29 -3.80 -9.33
CA GLY A 36 1.05 -3.69 -8.55
C GLY A 36 1.24 -2.94 -7.24
N ILE A 37 2.31 -3.24 -6.48
CA ILE A 37 2.66 -2.53 -5.25
C ILE A 37 2.94 -1.05 -5.53
N ALA A 38 3.66 -0.71 -6.60
CA ALA A 38 3.94 0.67 -6.97
C ALA A 38 2.65 1.46 -7.26
N GLY A 39 1.70 0.88 -7.99
CA GLY A 39 0.38 1.48 -8.22
C GLY A 39 -0.40 1.71 -6.92
N PHE A 40 -0.33 0.74 -6.00
CA PHE A 40 -0.97 0.84 -4.70
C PHE A 40 -0.33 1.93 -3.82
N LEU A 41 1.01 2.02 -3.78
CA LEU A 41 1.75 3.07 -3.08
C LEU A 41 1.41 4.46 -3.61
N ASN A 42 1.26 4.63 -4.94
CA ASN A 42 0.85 5.89 -5.53
C ASN A 42 -0.56 6.31 -5.07
N MET A 43 -1.49 5.37 -4.97
CA MET A 43 -2.81 5.63 -4.42
C MET A 43 -2.75 6.05 -2.94
N LEU A 44 -1.95 5.34 -2.11
CA LEU A 44 -1.79 5.64 -0.68
C LEU A 44 -1.19 7.03 -0.45
N THR A 45 -0.15 7.41 -1.20
CA THR A 45 0.48 8.74 -1.10
C THR A 45 -0.47 9.85 -1.48
N GLY A 46 -1.30 9.65 -2.51
CA GLY A 46 -2.35 10.60 -2.89
C GLY A 46 -3.44 10.74 -1.80
N ARG A 47 -3.77 9.67 -1.08
CA ARG A 47 -4.69 9.74 0.07
C ARG A 47 -4.04 10.47 1.25
N LEU A 48 -2.77 10.15 1.55
CA LEU A 48 -2.01 10.81 2.61
C LEU A 48 -1.97 12.32 2.41
N ALA A 49 -1.65 12.78 1.20
CA ALA A 49 -1.60 14.20 0.87
C ALA A 49 -2.92 14.90 1.21
N ARG A 50 -4.06 14.34 0.79
CA ARG A 50 -5.40 14.92 1.08
C ARG A 50 -5.71 14.99 2.57
N VAL A 51 -5.36 13.95 3.34
CA VAL A 51 -5.61 13.94 4.80
C VAL A 51 -4.71 14.95 5.51
N VAL A 52 -3.44 15.06 5.11
CA VAL A 52 -2.49 16.05 5.66
C VAL A 52 -2.92 17.48 5.33
N ASP A 53 -3.38 17.74 4.10
CA ASP A 53 -3.86 19.08 3.70
C ASP A 53 -5.08 19.47 4.53
N ARG A 54 -6.04 18.56 4.73
CA ARG A 54 -7.19 18.79 5.61
C ARG A 54 -6.76 19.08 7.04
N ALA A 55 -5.83 18.31 7.59
CA ALA A 55 -5.30 18.53 8.94
C ALA A 55 -4.64 19.90 9.10
N ARG A 56 -3.89 20.37 8.07
CA ARG A 56 -3.29 21.70 8.06
C ARG A 56 -4.32 22.81 8.02
N VAL A 57 -5.40 22.65 7.26
CA VAL A 57 -6.50 23.65 7.22
C VAL A 57 -7.14 23.74 8.59
N VAL A 58 -7.57 22.63 9.18
CA VAL A 58 -8.19 22.63 10.52
C VAL A 58 -7.25 23.22 11.59
N ALA A 59 -5.95 22.91 11.52
CA ALA A 59 -4.97 23.45 12.46
C ALA A 59 -4.76 24.97 12.32
N ARG A 60 -4.91 25.53 11.12
CA ARG A 60 -4.79 26.99 10.89
C ARG A 60 -6.04 27.77 11.32
N GLU A 61 -7.20 27.13 11.24
CA GLU A 61 -8.50 27.71 11.58
C GLU A 61 -8.90 27.44 13.04
N MET A 62 -7.94 26.99 13.88
CA MET A 62 -8.20 26.62 15.27
C MET A 62 -8.73 27.83 16.05
N THR A 63 -9.91 27.68 16.64
CA THR A 63 -10.55 28.70 17.47
C THR A 63 -9.96 28.72 18.89
N PRO A 64 -10.03 29.86 19.63
CA PRO A 64 -9.57 29.96 20.99
C PRO A 64 -10.25 28.94 21.92
N LEU A 65 -9.58 28.56 23.03
CA LEU A 65 -10.04 27.56 24.00
C LEU A 65 -11.45 27.80 24.58
N ASN A 66 -11.94 29.02 24.57
CA ASN A 66 -13.25 29.40 25.13
C ASN A 66 -14.41 29.35 24.13
N ASP A 67 -14.14 28.92 22.89
CA ASP A 67 -15.15 28.81 21.84
C ASP A 67 -15.77 27.42 21.85
N PRO A 68 -17.12 27.26 21.79
CA PRO A 68 -17.78 25.95 21.75
C PRO A 68 -17.39 25.07 20.55
N GLY A 69 -16.77 25.66 19.51
CA GLY A 69 -16.24 24.93 18.34
C GLY A 69 -14.86 24.28 18.57
N HIS A 70 -14.12 24.67 19.62
CA HIS A 70 -12.77 24.17 19.87
C HIS A 70 -12.69 22.66 20.04
N ASP A 71 -13.56 22.09 20.86
CA ASP A 71 -13.57 20.62 21.13
C ASP A 71 -13.88 19.80 19.88
N ALA A 72 -14.74 20.31 19.01
CA ALA A 72 -15.04 19.66 17.72
C ALA A 72 -13.79 19.64 16.82
N GLN A 73 -13.06 20.75 16.72
CA GLN A 73 -11.83 20.85 15.92
C GLN A 73 -10.70 19.94 16.48
N VAL A 74 -10.56 19.87 17.80
CA VAL A 74 -9.59 18.95 18.44
C VAL A 74 -9.94 17.50 18.15
N SER A 75 -11.22 17.12 18.19
CA SER A 75 -11.66 15.77 17.86
C SER A 75 -11.42 15.41 16.38
N GLU A 76 -11.64 16.35 15.47
CA GLU A 76 -11.34 16.19 14.05
C GLU A 76 -9.84 16.00 13.82
N LEU A 77 -8.97 16.81 14.45
CA LEU A 77 -7.53 16.66 14.34
C LEU A 77 -7.02 15.31 14.85
N ARG A 78 -7.55 14.83 15.96
CA ARG A 78 -7.20 13.48 16.49
C ARG A 78 -7.60 12.38 15.52
N LEU A 79 -8.75 12.51 14.87
CA LEU A 79 -9.19 11.55 13.87
C LEU A 79 -8.26 11.56 12.63
N LEU A 80 -7.90 12.77 12.15
CA LEU A 80 -6.99 12.93 11.02
C LEU A 80 -5.59 12.40 11.34
N ASP A 81 -5.05 12.66 12.53
CA ASP A 81 -3.76 12.14 13.00
C ASP A 81 -3.75 10.60 13.03
N ARG A 82 -4.82 9.99 13.56
CA ARG A 82 -4.98 8.55 13.53
C ARG A 82 -4.99 7.98 12.10
N ARG A 83 -5.68 8.63 11.17
CA ARG A 83 -5.72 8.22 9.76
C ARG A 83 -4.35 8.34 9.10
N ILE A 84 -3.61 9.44 9.35
CA ILE A 84 -2.23 9.64 8.88
C ILE A 84 -1.34 8.49 9.37
N SER A 85 -1.45 8.09 10.63
CA SER A 85 -0.67 7.00 11.21
C SER A 85 -0.95 5.66 10.52
N TYR A 86 -2.21 5.33 10.23
CA TYR A 86 -2.55 4.10 9.51
C TYR A 86 -2.06 4.11 8.06
N ILE A 87 -2.19 5.24 7.34
CA ILE A 87 -1.69 5.35 5.96
C ILE A 87 -0.15 5.22 5.94
N ASN A 88 0.56 5.88 6.85
CA ASN A 88 2.02 5.77 6.96
C ASN A 88 2.45 4.33 7.27
N GLY A 89 1.75 3.64 8.17
CA GLY A 89 2.00 2.23 8.46
C GLY A 89 1.82 1.34 7.22
N ALA A 90 0.75 1.55 6.45
CA ALA A 90 0.51 0.84 5.20
C ALA A 90 1.62 1.09 4.18
N ILE A 91 2.02 2.36 3.98
CA ILE A 91 3.12 2.73 3.07
C ILE A 91 4.43 2.05 3.49
N LEU A 92 4.79 2.11 4.78
CA LEU A 92 6.02 1.52 5.29
C LEU A 92 6.05 0.00 5.03
N LEU A 93 4.97 -0.71 5.36
CA LEU A 93 4.88 -2.16 5.23
C LEU A 93 4.89 -2.59 3.75
N CYS A 94 4.17 -1.88 2.87
CA CYS A 94 4.19 -2.16 1.44
C CYS A 94 5.56 -1.88 0.82
N THR A 95 6.25 -0.80 1.24
CA THR A 95 7.61 -0.50 0.78
C THR A 95 8.61 -1.55 1.27
N ALA A 96 8.52 -1.98 2.54
CA ALA A 96 9.36 -3.05 3.08
C ALA A 96 9.14 -4.37 2.33
N SER A 97 7.87 -4.71 2.00
CA SER A 97 7.54 -5.86 1.17
C SER A 97 8.18 -5.76 -0.22
N ALA A 98 8.08 -4.60 -0.88
CA ALA A 98 8.68 -4.39 -2.21
C ALA A 98 10.20 -4.58 -2.18
N ILE A 99 10.88 -4.03 -1.16
CA ILE A 99 12.32 -4.22 -0.96
C ILE A 99 12.64 -5.71 -0.77
N ALA A 100 11.89 -6.41 0.07
CA ALA A 100 12.08 -7.84 0.31
C ALA A 100 11.91 -8.67 -0.98
N ILE A 101 10.92 -8.35 -1.82
CA ILE A 101 10.72 -9.00 -3.13
C ILE A 101 11.90 -8.73 -4.06
N CYS A 102 12.43 -7.50 -4.11
CA CYS A 102 13.63 -7.17 -4.89
C CYS A 102 14.84 -8.01 -4.45
N LEU A 103 15.03 -8.16 -3.13
CA LEU A 103 16.12 -8.97 -2.57
C LEU A 103 15.95 -10.46 -2.91
N VAL A 104 14.73 -10.98 -2.88
CA VAL A 104 14.43 -12.36 -3.29
C VAL A 104 14.78 -12.57 -4.76
N VAL A 105 14.36 -11.67 -5.64
CA VAL A 105 14.66 -11.76 -7.08
C VAL A 105 16.17 -11.71 -7.31
N ALA A 106 16.87 -10.74 -6.70
CA ALA A 106 18.32 -10.63 -6.81
C ALA A 106 19.02 -11.91 -6.29
N GLY A 107 18.57 -12.44 -5.15
CA GLY A 107 19.08 -13.66 -4.56
C GLY A 107 18.91 -14.90 -5.45
N LEU A 108 17.78 -15.01 -6.15
CA LEU A 108 17.54 -16.09 -7.12
C LEU A 108 18.53 -16.02 -8.29
N PHE A 109 18.82 -14.82 -8.82
CA PHE A 109 19.81 -14.66 -9.90
C PHE A 109 21.24 -14.97 -9.42
N ILE A 110 21.62 -14.51 -8.23
CA ILE A 110 22.93 -14.81 -7.64
C ILE A 110 23.09 -16.32 -7.40
N ALA A 111 22.03 -16.98 -6.93
CA ALA A 111 22.04 -18.42 -6.72
C ALA A 111 22.17 -19.21 -8.04
N ALA A 112 21.49 -18.77 -9.09
CA ALA A 112 21.58 -19.38 -10.41
C ALA A 112 22.98 -19.28 -11.00
N LEU A 113 23.65 -18.13 -10.82
CA LEU A 113 25.04 -17.90 -11.27
C LEU A 113 26.08 -18.67 -10.46
N GLY A 114 25.86 -18.77 -9.13
CA GLY A 114 26.82 -19.36 -8.20
C GLY A 114 26.60 -20.87 -7.92
N HIS A 115 25.59 -21.48 -8.53
CA HIS A 115 25.15 -22.87 -8.26
C HIS A 115 24.89 -23.16 -6.78
N PHE A 116 24.46 -22.15 -5.99
CA PHE A 116 24.14 -22.31 -4.58
C PHE A 116 22.72 -22.86 -4.38
N ASN A 117 22.56 -23.80 -3.46
CA ASN A 117 21.25 -24.37 -3.12
C ASN A 117 20.55 -23.51 -2.05
N VAL A 118 20.05 -22.35 -2.43
CA VAL A 118 19.37 -21.39 -1.54
C VAL A 118 17.84 -21.35 -1.74
N GLY A 119 17.28 -22.27 -2.53
CA GLY A 119 15.86 -22.26 -2.90
C GLY A 119 14.91 -22.16 -1.71
N THR A 120 15.16 -22.93 -0.65
CA THR A 120 14.36 -22.90 0.56
C THR A 120 14.43 -21.57 1.29
N ALA A 121 15.62 -20.95 1.40
CA ALA A 121 15.77 -19.63 2.02
C ALA A 121 15.04 -18.54 1.24
N MET A 122 15.10 -18.57 -0.10
CA MET A 122 14.38 -17.63 -0.96
C MET A 122 12.86 -17.81 -0.85
N ALA A 123 12.37 -19.04 -0.74
CA ALA A 123 10.95 -19.31 -0.52
C ALA A 123 10.45 -18.71 0.81
N PHE A 124 11.18 -18.88 1.90
CA PHE A 124 10.84 -18.26 3.19
C PHE A 124 10.88 -16.73 3.13
N ALA A 125 11.90 -16.16 2.50
CA ALA A 125 12.00 -14.70 2.32
C ALA A 125 10.80 -14.15 1.51
N PHE A 126 10.36 -14.87 0.48
CA PHE A 126 9.17 -14.50 -0.30
C PHE A 126 7.89 -14.58 0.53
N ILE A 127 7.71 -15.62 1.35
CA ILE A 127 6.56 -15.74 2.26
C ILE A 127 6.52 -14.58 3.25
N ILE A 128 7.67 -14.18 3.81
CA ILE A 128 7.76 -13.02 4.70
C ILE A 128 7.38 -11.74 3.96
N ALA A 129 7.88 -11.53 2.75
CA ALA A 129 7.54 -10.37 1.93
C ALA A 129 6.04 -10.29 1.65
N MET A 130 5.41 -11.41 1.32
CA MET A 130 3.96 -11.50 1.12
C MET A 130 3.18 -11.23 2.41
N GLY A 131 3.67 -11.73 3.55
CA GLY A 131 3.10 -11.42 4.86
C GLY A 131 3.11 -9.93 5.18
N LEU A 132 4.24 -9.24 4.93
CA LEU A 132 4.35 -7.79 5.08
C LEU A 132 3.35 -7.03 4.20
N LEU A 133 3.18 -7.48 2.95
CA LEU A 133 2.20 -6.89 2.04
C LEU A 133 0.77 -7.04 2.57
N VAL A 134 0.40 -8.23 3.01
CA VAL A 134 -0.94 -8.49 3.57
C VAL A 134 -1.20 -7.61 4.79
N VAL A 135 -0.25 -7.49 5.71
CA VAL A 135 -0.38 -6.61 6.88
C VAL A 135 -0.53 -5.15 6.45
N GLY A 136 0.24 -4.68 5.47
CA GLY A 136 0.12 -3.34 4.90
C GLY A 136 -1.28 -3.07 4.31
N LEU A 137 -1.86 -4.04 3.59
CA LEU A 137 -3.23 -3.98 3.08
C LEU A 137 -4.28 -3.95 4.20
N CYS A 138 -4.05 -4.69 5.31
CA CYS A 138 -4.90 -4.62 6.49
C CYS A 138 -4.90 -3.24 7.13
N TYR A 139 -3.74 -2.59 7.26
CA TYR A 139 -3.63 -1.20 7.73
C TYR A 139 -4.44 -0.25 6.85
N PHE A 140 -4.33 -0.38 5.54
CA PHE A 140 -5.13 0.39 4.61
C PHE A 140 -6.65 0.13 4.77
N LEU A 141 -7.05 -1.12 4.94
CA LEU A 141 -8.46 -1.46 5.14
C LEU A 141 -9.03 -0.82 6.41
N VAL A 142 -8.25 -0.78 7.50
CA VAL A 142 -8.64 -0.11 8.74
C VAL A 142 -8.80 1.40 8.49
N GLU A 143 -7.87 2.03 7.77
CA GLU A 143 -7.96 3.46 7.42
C GLU A 143 -9.24 3.76 6.64
N VAL A 144 -9.55 2.94 5.62
CA VAL A 144 -10.77 3.10 4.82
C VAL A 144 -12.03 2.99 5.68
N ARG A 145 -12.08 2.05 6.62
CA ARG A 145 -13.20 1.92 7.56
C ARG A 145 -13.37 3.16 8.44
N ILE A 146 -12.25 3.71 8.97
CA ILE A 146 -12.27 4.94 9.76
C ILE A 146 -12.76 6.12 8.90
N ALA A 147 -12.31 6.22 7.65
CA ALA A 147 -12.73 7.27 6.73
C ALA A 147 -14.24 7.23 6.44
N ILE A 148 -14.82 6.04 6.21
CA ILE A 148 -16.24 5.86 5.94
C ILE A 148 -17.08 6.15 7.18
N SER A 149 -16.64 5.72 8.37
CA SER A 149 -17.38 5.96 9.61
C SER A 149 -17.48 7.44 9.96
N SER A 150 -16.52 8.25 9.57
CA SER A 150 -16.53 9.71 9.78
C SER A 150 -17.44 10.47 8.79
N LEU A 151 -17.86 9.83 7.69
CA LEU A 151 -18.77 10.40 6.69
C LEU A 151 -20.25 10.15 6.98
N ARG A 152 -20.60 9.44 8.05
CA ARG A 152 -21.99 9.34 8.48
C ARG A 152 -22.43 10.71 9.02
N VAL A 153 -22.93 11.55 8.11
CA VAL A 153 -23.65 12.79 8.44
C VAL A 153 -24.78 12.42 9.40
N PRO A 154 -24.90 13.06 10.57
CA PRO A 154 -26.04 12.85 11.44
C PRO A 154 -27.31 13.18 10.63
N ILE A 155 -28.22 12.21 10.51
CA ILE A 155 -29.50 12.35 9.80
C ILE A 155 -30.31 13.53 10.37
N GLU A 156 -30.04 13.89 11.63
CA GLU A 156 -30.63 15.05 12.31
C GLU A 156 -30.41 16.40 11.60
N LEU A 157 -29.31 16.57 10.85
CA LEU A 157 -29.08 17.81 10.08
C LEU A 157 -29.87 17.87 8.77
N LEU A 158 -30.41 16.75 8.31
CA LEU A 158 -31.25 16.70 7.10
C LEU A 158 -32.73 16.93 7.41
N GLU A 159 -33.14 16.79 8.66
CA GLU A 159 -34.55 17.00 9.08
C GLU A 159 -34.88 18.47 9.45
N HIS A 160 -33.86 19.32 9.68
CA HIS A 160 -34.06 20.76 9.81
C HIS A 160 -33.91 21.42 8.45
N GLY A 161 -34.92 21.17 7.57
CA GLY A 161 -35.13 22.01 6.39
C GLY A 161 -35.34 23.47 6.86
N PRO A 162 -35.00 24.48 6.02
CA PRO A 162 -35.14 25.88 6.39
C PRO A 162 -36.56 26.15 6.81
N VAL A 163 -36.76 26.55 8.09
CA VAL A 163 -38.03 27.06 8.59
C VAL A 163 -38.39 28.24 7.65
N GLY A 164 -39.37 27.96 6.78
CA GLY A 164 -39.89 28.97 5.89
C GLY A 164 -40.33 30.19 6.70
N PRO A 165 -40.21 31.42 6.15
CA PRO A 165 -40.61 32.62 6.87
C PRO A 165 -42.08 32.55 7.26
N ALA A 166 -42.32 32.77 8.55
CA ALA A 166 -43.66 32.83 9.12
C ALA A 166 -44.52 33.79 8.28
N ARG A 167 -45.62 33.31 7.71
CA ARG A 167 -46.62 34.19 7.09
C ARG A 167 -47.18 35.11 8.19
N PRO A 168 -47.17 36.42 7.99
CA PRO A 168 -47.82 37.34 8.89
C PRO A 168 -49.33 37.06 8.78
N SER A 169 -49.93 36.65 9.88
CA SER A 169 -51.37 36.66 10.07
C SER A 169 -51.81 38.12 10.20
N GLY A 170 -52.37 38.70 9.15
CA GLY A 170 -52.81 40.06 9.13
C GLY A 170 -54.10 40.20 8.34
N MET A 171 -55.15 40.48 9.06
CA MET A 171 -56.42 41.15 8.69
C MET A 171 -57.27 40.42 7.68
#